data_d94b1f49fc6453ece01584556b15152f
#
_entry.id   d94b1f49fc6453ece01584556b15152f
#
_cell.length_a   1.000
_cell.length_b   1.000
_cell.length_c   1.000
_cell.angle_alpha   90.00
_cell.angle_beta   90.00
_cell.angle_gamma   90.00
#
_symmetry.space_group_name_H-M   'P 1'
#
loop_
_entity.id
_entity.type
_entity.pdbx_description
1 polymer ?
#
loop_
_entity_poly.entity_id
_entity_poly.type
_entity_poly.pdbx_seq_one_letter_code
_entity_poly.pdbx_strand_id
1 'polypeptide(L)'
;MNGRASALLPVGNDDSAPAALRVGEEIDDDIALVVTTSGTTGTPKGAQLTAAALTASADATHDRLGGPGRWLLALPSYHIAGIQVLVRSLLAGTVPVELDVSTGFDINQLPSAVDELGPGRRYTALVATQLAKALDDPAAAAALAGLDAVLIGGGPAPRPVLDAAARAGVNVVRTYGMSETAGGCVYDGVPLDGVQVRVDADGRIALGGPTLAKGYRNAPDPDPFVEPGWFRTDDIGVVDDSGVLSVLGRIDDAISSGGLTVMPQPVEAALRTHPAVADCAVFGLADERLGQRVAAVIVVADGCAAPSLEALRAHVMRTLDHTAAPREMHVVDALPMRGIGKVDRSALVRLTGNSLS
;
A
#
# COMPACT_ATOMS: atom_id res chain seq x y z
N MET A 1 5.48 -22.42 36.28
CA MET A 1 4.63 -21.31 35.82
C MET A 1 4.65 -21.37 34.29
N ASN A 2 3.61 -21.91 33.66
CA ASN A 2 3.46 -21.86 32.20
C ASN A 2 3.05 -20.43 31.85
N GLY A 3 4.02 -19.58 31.56
CA GLY A 3 3.78 -18.23 31.05
C GLY A 3 3.25 -18.31 29.63
N ARG A 4 1.94 -18.40 29.48
CA ARG A 4 1.28 -18.11 28.21
C ARG A 4 1.49 -16.62 27.97
N ALA A 5 2.21 -16.26 26.91
CA ALA A 5 2.30 -14.86 26.49
C ALA A 5 0.93 -14.45 25.96
N SER A 6 0.39 -13.31 26.41
CA SER A 6 -0.83 -12.75 25.84
C SER A 6 -0.54 -12.25 24.43
N ALA A 7 -1.50 -12.39 23.52
CA ALA A 7 -1.45 -11.73 22.22
C ALA A 7 -1.41 -10.19 22.39
N LEU A 8 -0.58 -9.51 21.60
CA LEU A 8 -0.43 -8.07 21.66
C LEU A 8 -1.36 -7.39 20.62
N LEU A 9 -1.90 -6.25 20.98
CA LEU A 9 -2.63 -5.34 20.09
C LEU A 9 -1.87 -4.01 20.03
N PRO A 10 -1.00 -3.77 19.04
CA PRO A 10 -0.31 -2.50 18.89
C PRO A 10 -1.28 -1.37 18.54
N VAL A 11 -1.18 -0.25 19.23
CA VAL A 11 -1.96 0.97 19.00
C VAL A 11 -1.05 2.19 18.99
N GLY A 12 -1.48 3.27 18.32
CA GLY A 12 -0.77 4.55 18.37
C GLY A 12 -0.82 5.18 19.78
N ASN A 13 0.08 6.11 20.05
CA ASN A 13 0.22 6.71 21.38
C ASN A 13 -1.08 7.39 21.89
N ASP A 14 -1.86 7.98 20.98
CA ASP A 14 -3.10 8.69 21.30
C ASP A 14 -4.37 7.85 21.01
N ASP A 15 -4.20 6.61 20.55
CA ASP A 15 -5.30 5.73 20.18
C ASP A 15 -5.72 4.83 21.34
N SER A 16 -7.01 4.70 21.55
CA SER A 16 -7.58 3.63 22.35
C SER A 16 -7.83 2.38 21.50
N ALA A 17 -7.64 1.21 22.08
CA ALA A 17 -7.97 -0.05 21.40
C ALA A 17 -9.47 -0.06 21.02
N PRO A 18 -9.83 -0.34 19.76
CA PRO A 18 -11.22 -0.42 19.34
C PRO A 18 -12.00 -1.48 20.14
N ALA A 19 -13.14 -1.13 20.70
CA ALA A 19 -13.99 -2.05 21.48
C ALA A 19 -14.34 -3.34 20.71
N ALA A 20 -14.51 -3.23 19.36
CA ALA A 20 -14.79 -4.37 18.49
C ALA A 20 -13.68 -5.44 18.51
N LEU A 21 -12.46 -5.12 18.97
CA LEU A 21 -11.33 -6.07 19.04
C LEU A 21 -11.29 -6.82 20.38
N ARG A 22 -12.22 -6.54 21.31
CA ARG A 22 -12.44 -7.33 22.52
C ARG A 22 -11.16 -7.58 23.33
N VAL A 23 -10.47 -6.48 23.68
CA VAL A 23 -9.25 -6.54 24.51
C VAL A 23 -9.58 -7.12 25.88
N GLY A 24 -8.73 -8.02 26.37
CA GLY A 24 -8.94 -8.70 27.66
C GLY A 24 -9.78 -9.98 27.58
N GLU A 25 -10.39 -10.29 26.42
CA GLU A 25 -11.08 -11.56 26.20
C GLU A 25 -10.11 -12.65 25.67
N GLU A 26 -10.49 -13.91 25.87
CA GLU A 26 -9.74 -15.06 25.38
C GLU A 26 -9.51 -15.02 23.88
N ILE A 27 -8.34 -15.51 23.46
CA ILE A 27 -7.90 -15.66 22.08
C ILE A 27 -7.11 -16.96 21.98
N ASP A 28 -6.99 -17.51 20.78
CA ASP A 28 -6.22 -18.73 20.56
C ASP A 28 -4.76 -18.57 21.00
N ASP A 29 -4.23 -19.61 21.65
CA ASP A 29 -2.88 -19.59 22.29
C ASP A 29 -1.73 -19.37 21.31
N ASP A 30 -1.93 -19.63 20.00
CA ASP A 30 -0.94 -19.46 18.94
C ASP A 30 -0.91 -18.04 18.33
N ILE A 31 -1.86 -17.18 18.72
CA ILE A 31 -1.88 -15.80 18.24
C ILE A 31 -0.89 -14.95 19.02
N ALA A 32 0.06 -14.38 18.29
CA ALA A 32 1.07 -13.46 18.84
C ALA A 32 0.63 -11.99 18.77
N LEU A 33 0.00 -11.59 17.65
CA LEU A 33 -0.43 -10.22 17.40
C LEU A 33 -1.84 -10.18 16.84
N VAL A 34 -2.58 -9.11 17.20
CA VAL A 34 -3.79 -8.69 16.51
C VAL A 34 -3.49 -7.32 15.91
N VAL A 35 -3.49 -7.21 14.59
CA VAL A 35 -3.20 -5.94 13.92
C VAL A 35 -4.48 -5.33 13.40
N THR A 36 -4.75 -4.09 13.83
CA THR A 36 -5.94 -3.35 13.41
C THR A 36 -5.86 -3.00 11.93
N THR A 37 -6.92 -3.28 11.19
CA THR A 37 -7.07 -2.89 9.78
C THR A 37 -8.23 -1.90 9.66
N SER A 38 -8.04 -0.85 8.87
CA SER A 38 -9.11 0.08 8.53
C SER A 38 -10.03 -0.55 7.49
N GLY A 39 -11.10 -1.20 7.92
CA GLY A 39 -12.12 -1.70 6.99
C GLY A 39 -12.86 -0.56 6.28
N THR A 40 -13.25 -0.76 5.02
CA THR A 40 -14.13 0.14 4.25
C THR A 40 -15.51 0.30 4.91
N THR A 41 -15.92 -0.65 5.74
CA THR A 41 -17.19 -0.69 6.48
C THR A 41 -17.21 0.19 7.74
N GLY A 42 -16.11 0.87 8.07
CA GLY A 42 -16.02 1.77 9.23
C GLY A 42 -15.75 1.06 10.58
N THR A 43 -16.01 -0.23 10.72
CA THR A 43 -15.66 -1.00 11.92
C THR A 43 -14.25 -1.58 11.77
N PRO A 44 -13.29 -1.23 12.66
CA PRO A 44 -11.95 -1.80 12.61
C PRO A 44 -11.99 -3.32 12.76
N LYS A 45 -11.23 -4.01 11.91
CA LYS A 45 -11.03 -5.47 11.98
C LYS A 45 -9.67 -5.76 12.61
N GLY A 46 -9.53 -6.88 13.29
CA GLY A 46 -8.26 -7.31 13.88
C GLY A 46 -7.73 -8.56 13.20
N ALA A 47 -6.72 -8.43 12.34
CA ALA A 47 -6.04 -9.58 11.74
C ALA A 47 -5.23 -10.33 12.81
N GLN A 48 -5.53 -11.62 13.01
CA GLN A 48 -4.91 -12.48 14.01
C GLN A 48 -3.68 -13.16 13.43
N LEU A 49 -2.50 -12.73 13.86
CA LEU A 49 -1.22 -13.22 13.35
C LEU A 49 -0.54 -14.14 14.36
N THR A 50 -0.15 -15.32 13.89
CA THR A 50 0.68 -16.23 14.66
C THR A 50 2.15 -15.81 14.59
N ALA A 51 2.97 -16.23 15.58
CA ALA A 51 4.41 -16.04 15.51
C ALA A 51 5.01 -16.73 14.27
N ALA A 52 4.46 -17.87 13.87
CA ALA A 52 4.89 -18.61 12.68
C ALA A 52 4.67 -17.78 11.39
N ALA A 53 3.50 -17.15 11.24
CA ALA A 53 3.20 -16.33 10.06
C ALA A 53 4.10 -15.10 9.99
N LEU A 54 4.35 -14.43 11.12
CA LEU A 54 5.26 -13.28 11.19
C LEU A 54 6.70 -13.67 10.82
N THR A 55 7.17 -14.80 11.35
CA THR A 55 8.52 -15.34 11.06
C THR A 55 8.62 -15.74 9.59
N ALA A 56 7.65 -16.47 9.05
CA ALA A 56 7.65 -16.87 7.64
C ALA A 56 7.73 -15.67 6.68
N SER A 57 6.99 -14.59 6.98
CA SER A 57 7.07 -13.35 6.20
C SER A 57 8.45 -12.69 6.30
N ALA A 58 9.08 -12.68 7.47
CA ALA A 58 10.38 -12.07 7.68
C ALA A 58 11.50 -12.88 7.00
N ASP A 59 11.49 -14.20 7.14
CA ASP A 59 12.47 -15.11 6.52
C ASP A 59 12.40 -15.02 4.99
N ALA A 60 11.20 -15.14 4.41
CA ALA A 60 11.00 -15.02 2.97
C ALA A 60 11.43 -13.64 2.43
N THR A 61 11.27 -12.58 3.23
CA THR A 61 11.81 -11.25 2.89
C THR A 61 13.34 -11.25 2.90
N HIS A 62 13.97 -11.80 3.93
CA HIS A 62 15.42 -11.88 4.03
C HIS A 62 15.99 -12.67 2.84
N ASP A 63 15.40 -13.80 2.50
CA ASP A 63 15.83 -14.63 1.36
C ASP A 63 15.72 -13.84 0.03
N ARG A 64 14.60 -13.14 -0.18
CA ARG A 64 14.39 -12.30 -1.37
C ARG A 64 15.40 -11.14 -1.47
N LEU A 65 15.81 -10.55 -0.34
CA LEU A 65 16.74 -9.43 -0.29
C LEU A 65 18.22 -9.86 -0.21
N GLY A 66 18.49 -11.17 -0.20
CA GLY A 66 19.82 -11.74 -0.19
C GLY A 66 20.42 -11.95 1.21
N GLY A 67 19.60 -11.93 2.25
CA GLY A 67 19.94 -12.30 3.60
C GLY A 67 19.49 -11.31 4.67
N PRO A 68 19.62 -11.70 5.97
CA PRO A 68 19.31 -10.81 7.09
C PRO A 68 20.22 -9.58 7.10
N GLY A 69 19.72 -8.49 7.67
CA GLY A 69 20.45 -7.22 7.71
C GLY A 69 19.95 -6.30 8.82
N ARG A 70 20.43 -5.06 8.78
CA ARG A 70 20.06 -3.99 9.70
C ARG A 70 18.93 -3.16 9.08
N TRP A 71 17.96 -2.81 9.87
CA TRP A 71 16.75 -2.14 9.41
C TRP A 71 16.62 -0.75 10.01
N LEU A 72 16.27 0.22 9.16
CA LEU A 72 15.78 1.52 9.58
C LEU A 72 14.26 1.46 9.69
N LEU A 73 13.71 1.74 10.88
CA LEU A 73 12.28 1.86 11.14
C LEU A 73 11.85 3.31 10.90
N ALA A 74 11.26 3.56 9.75
CA ALA A 74 10.72 4.87 9.33
C ALA A 74 9.20 4.83 9.12
N LEU A 75 8.52 3.86 9.73
CA LEU A 75 7.07 3.65 9.69
C LEU A 75 6.55 3.43 11.11
N PRO A 76 5.28 3.79 11.40
CA PRO A 76 4.71 3.54 12.71
C PRO A 76 4.74 2.06 13.09
N SER A 77 5.25 1.76 14.28
CA SER A 77 5.45 0.40 14.80
C SER A 77 4.15 -0.34 15.17
N TYR A 78 2.99 0.33 15.08
CA TYR A 78 1.67 -0.28 15.27
C TYR A 78 0.99 -0.67 13.94
N HIS A 79 1.59 -0.34 12.79
CA HIS A 79 1.19 -0.85 11.48
C HIS A 79 2.02 -2.06 11.08
N ILE A 80 1.43 -3.00 10.33
CA ILE A 80 2.10 -4.25 9.96
C ILE A 80 3.46 -4.05 9.29
N ALA A 81 3.63 -2.99 8.48
CA ALA A 81 4.91 -2.71 7.82
C ALA A 81 6.02 -2.32 8.82
N GLY A 82 5.70 -1.51 9.84
CA GLY A 82 6.63 -1.17 10.93
C GLY A 82 6.87 -2.37 11.85
N ILE A 83 5.83 -3.13 12.19
CA ILE A 83 5.95 -4.39 12.96
C ILE A 83 6.93 -5.34 12.27
N GLN A 84 6.84 -5.49 10.96
CA GLN A 84 7.74 -6.37 10.21
C GLN A 84 9.20 -5.89 10.19
N VAL A 85 9.46 -4.60 10.29
CA VAL A 85 10.82 -4.09 10.51
C VAL A 85 11.36 -4.60 11.87
N LEU A 86 10.53 -4.54 12.92
CA LEU A 86 10.91 -5.05 14.25
C LEU A 86 11.13 -6.57 14.23
N VAL A 87 10.23 -7.34 13.61
CA VAL A 87 10.36 -8.81 13.52
C VAL A 87 11.61 -9.21 12.74
N ARG A 88 11.87 -8.58 11.59
CA ARG A 88 13.08 -8.82 10.78
C ARG A 88 14.36 -8.49 11.54
N SER A 89 14.38 -7.38 12.28
CA SER A 89 15.51 -7.01 13.11
C SER A 89 15.75 -8.04 14.22
N LEU A 90 14.67 -8.47 14.88
CA LEU A 90 14.75 -9.50 15.93
C LEU A 90 15.34 -10.82 15.40
N LEU A 91 14.86 -11.30 14.25
CA LEU A 91 15.33 -12.53 13.62
C LEU A 91 16.77 -12.41 13.10
N ALA A 92 17.17 -11.21 12.65
CA ALA A 92 18.54 -10.91 12.27
C ALA A 92 19.50 -10.75 13.47
N GLY A 93 18.98 -10.76 14.71
CA GLY A 93 19.76 -10.50 15.92
C GLY A 93 20.28 -9.05 15.98
N THR A 94 19.59 -8.10 15.38
CA THR A 94 19.95 -6.68 15.34
C THR A 94 18.91 -5.83 16.05
N VAL A 95 19.31 -4.61 16.44
CA VAL A 95 18.39 -3.59 16.92
C VAL A 95 18.12 -2.64 15.72
N PRO A 96 16.87 -2.34 15.39
CA PRO A 96 16.58 -1.37 14.34
C PRO A 96 17.01 0.03 14.77
N VAL A 97 17.44 0.86 13.82
CA VAL A 97 17.55 2.30 14.01
C VAL A 97 16.15 2.88 13.80
N GLU A 98 15.73 3.76 14.70
CA GLU A 98 14.36 4.31 14.68
C GLU A 98 14.38 5.79 14.27
N LEU A 99 13.57 6.14 13.27
CA LEU A 99 13.17 7.51 12.99
C LEU A 99 11.81 7.78 13.64
N ASP A 100 11.74 8.82 14.45
CA ASP A 100 10.45 9.26 14.99
C ASP A 100 9.58 9.83 13.87
N VAL A 101 8.50 9.12 13.58
CA VAL A 101 7.50 9.52 12.57
C VAL A 101 6.16 9.96 13.20
N SER A 102 6.12 10.16 14.50
CA SER A 102 4.90 10.57 15.23
C SER A 102 4.39 11.95 14.79
N THR A 103 5.31 12.85 14.46
CA THR A 103 5.01 14.20 13.95
C THR A 103 5.17 14.32 12.44
N GLY A 104 5.47 13.20 11.75
CA GLY A 104 5.72 13.14 10.32
C GLY A 104 7.13 12.66 9.97
N PHE A 105 7.37 12.41 8.72
CA PHE A 105 8.67 11.95 8.21
C PHE A 105 9.63 13.15 8.00
N ASP A 106 10.66 13.24 8.85
CA ASP A 106 11.70 14.27 8.75
C ASP A 106 12.90 13.76 7.92
N ILE A 107 13.02 14.28 6.70
CA ILE A 107 14.09 13.90 5.76
C ILE A 107 15.48 14.30 6.25
N ASN A 108 15.61 15.35 7.10
CA ASN A 108 16.91 15.83 7.58
C ASN A 108 17.59 14.82 8.52
N GLN A 109 16.81 13.95 9.18
CA GLN A 109 17.35 12.91 10.04
C GLN A 109 17.76 11.65 9.27
N LEU A 110 17.30 11.48 8.02
CA LEU A 110 17.51 10.26 7.25
C LEU A 110 19.00 9.93 7.01
N PRO A 111 19.89 10.87 6.62
CA PRO A 111 21.29 10.56 6.42
C PRO A 111 21.97 10.00 7.68
N SER A 112 21.79 10.66 8.82
CA SER A 112 22.39 10.22 10.10
C SER A 112 21.83 8.87 10.55
N ALA A 113 20.54 8.62 10.37
CA ALA A 113 19.92 7.36 10.72
C ALA A 113 20.40 6.19 9.83
N VAL A 114 20.64 6.46 8.54
CA VAL A 114 21.24 5.46 7.63
C VAL A 114 22.70 5.16 8.01
N ASP A 115 23.47 6.18 8.39
CA ASP A 115 24.86 6.01 8.84
C ASP A 115 24.92 5.20 10.16
N GLU A 116 23.96 5.37 11.08
CA GLU A 116 23.86 4.64 12.34
C GLU A 116 23.62 3.15 12.13
N LEU A 117 23.03 2.73 11.01
CA LEU A 117 22.89 1.32 10.68
C LEU A 117 24.25 0.58 10.66
N GLY A 118 25.33 1.29 10.37
CA GLY A 118 26.67 0.72 10.32
C GLY A 118 26.89 -0.26 9.17
N PRO A 119 27.89 -1.15 9.26
CA PRO A 119 28.28 -2.04 8.19
C PRO A 119 27.34 -3.25 8.04
N GLY A 120 27.39 -3.87 6.87
CA GLY A 120 26.58 -5.05 6.50
C GLY A 120 25.40 -4.65 5.61
N ARG A 121 24.47 -5.59 5.43
CA ARG A 121 23.22 -5.32 4.67
C ARG A 121 22.34 -4.35 5.42
N ARG A 122 21.80 -3.38 4.71
CA ARG A 122 21.01 -2.28 5.27
C ARG A 122 19.73 -2.09 4.49
N TYR A 123 18.61 -2.04 5.19
CA TYR A 123 17.29 -2.01 4.61
C TYR A 123 16.40 -0.95 5.28
N THR A 124 15.39 -0.50 4.55
CA THR A 124 14.27 0.26 5.12
C THR A 124 12.97 -0.08 4.41
N ALA A 125 11.85 0.32 5.02
CA ALA A 125 10.53 0.28 4.40
C ALA A 125 9.91 1.67 4.47
N LEU A 126 9.39 2.16 3.35
CA LEU A 126 8.78 3.49 3.20
C LEU A 126 7.45 3.37 2.44
N VAL A 127 6.62 4.41 2.55
CA VAL A 127 5.52 4.64 1.60
C VAL A 127 5.99 5.52 0.44
N ALA A 128 5.27 5.49 -0.68
CA ALA A 128 5.66 6.22 -1.90
C ALA A 128 5.83 7.73 -1.68
N THR A 129 5.04 8.34 -0.79
CA THR A 129 5.15 9.77 -0.46
C THR A 129 6.40 10.10 0.35
N GLN A 130 6.86 9.20 1.22
CA GLN A 130 8.14 9.36 1.94
C GLN A 130 9.31 9.24 0.97
N LEU A 131 9.27 8.26 0.06
CA LEU A 131 10.29 8.12 -0.98
C LEU A 131 10.35 9.37 -1.86
N ALA A 132 9.21 9.87 -2.36
CA ALA A 132 9.17 11.08 -3.17
C ALA A 132 9.81 12.26 -2.44
N LYS A 133 9.41 12.51 -1.18
CA LYS A 133 9.97 13.56 -0.34
C LYS A 133 11.49 13.42 -0.14
N ALA A 134 11.99 12.18 0.05
CA ALA A 134 13.43 11.94 0.21
C ALA A 134 14.22 12.16 -1.09
N LEU A 135 13.60 11.88 -2.25
CA LEU A 135 14.24 12.10 -3.57
C LEU A 135 14.36 13.58 -3.95
N ASP A 136 13.56 14.46 -3.35
CA ASP A 136 13.65 15.92 -3.56
C ASP A 136 14.84 16.54 -2.80
N ASP A 137 15.45 15.82 -1.84
CA ASP A 137 16.63 16.24 -1.10
C ASP A 137 17.86 15.40 -1.49
N PRO A 138 18.96 16.03 -1.99
CA PRO A 138 20.13 15.28 -2.45
C PRO A 138 20.82 14.43 -1.37
N ALA A 139 20.83 14.88 -0.10
CA ALA A 139 21.47 14.14 0.98
C ALA A 139 20.63 12.92 1.39
N ALA A 140 19.31 13.08 1.48
CA ALA A 140 18.39 12.00 1.75
C ALA A 140 18.37 10.95 0.61
N ALA A 141 18.37 11.42 -0.65
CA ALA A 141 18.45 10.52 -1.81
C ALA A 141 19.76 9.72 -1.82
N ALA A 142 20.90 10.35 -1.54
CA ALA A 142 22.19 9.68 -1.45
C ALA A 142 22.22 8.66 -0.28
N ALA A 143 21.61 8.98 0.86
CA ALA A 143 21.50 8.05 1.99
C ALA A 143 20.68 6.82 1.60
N LEU A 144 19.52 6.99 0.93
CA LEU A 144 18.71 5.86 0.43
C LEU A 144 19.44 5.03 -0.62
N ALA A 145 20.23 5.64 -1.50
CA ALA A 145 21.04 4.94 -2.49
C ALA A 145 22.16 4.10 -1.86
N GLY A 146 22.55 4.41 -0.63
CA GLY A 146 23.49 3.61 0.17
C GLY A 146 22.88 2.36 0.82
N LEU A 147 21.56 2.13 0.72
CA LEU A 147 20.89 0.96 1.26
C LEU A 147 20.87 -0.19 0.23
N ASP A 148 20.94 -1.44 0.72
CA ASP A 148 20.82 -2.63 -0.15
C ASP A 148 19.43 -2.78 -0.75
N ALA A 149 18.37 -2.37 -0.02
CA ALA A 149 17.01 -2.26 -0.56
C ALA A 149 16.15 -1.27 0.23
N VAL A 150 15.25 -0.61 -0.50
CA VAL A 150 14.18 0.23 0.03
C VAL A 150 12.84 -0.38 -0.37
N LEU A 151 12.14 -0.99 0.59
CA LEU A 151 10.82 -1.58 0.36
C LEU A 151 9.78 -0.47 0.25
N ILE A 152 8.99 -0.47 -0.82
CA ILE A 152 7.90 0.50 -1.01
C ILE A 152 6.57 -0.24 -1.06
N GLY A 153 5.68 0.10 -0.12
CA GLY A 153 4.37 -0.54 0.02
C GLY A 153 3.28 0.41 0.50
N GLY A 154 2.15 -0.16 0.89
CA GLY A 154 1.00 0.57 1.41
C GLY A 154 0.10 1.23 0.36
N GLY A 155 0.50 1.22 -0.90
CA GLY A 155 -0.24 1.76 -2.04
C GLY A 155 0.59 1.75 -3.32
N PRO A 156 0.02 2.18 -4.47
CA PRO A 156 0.74 2.24 -5.73
C PRO A 156 1.87 3.30 -5.67
N ALA A 157 3.06 2.92 -6.12
CA ALA A 157 4.17 3.86 -6.30
C ALA A 157 4.07 4.51 -7.69
N PRO A 158 3.96 5.85 -7.79
CA PRO A 158 3.88 6.54 -9.07
C PRO A 158 5.12 6.31 -9.93
N ARG A 159 4.94 6.08 -11.23
CA ARG A 159 6.04 5.83 -12.16
C ARG A 159 7.13 6.93 -12.12
N PRO A 160 6.80 8.24 -12.08
CA PRO A 160 7.82 9.28 -11.98
C PRO A 160 8.70 9.17 -10.73
N VAL A 161 8.12 8.74 -9.58
CA VAL A 161 8.87 8.52 -8.33
C VAL A 161 9.83 7.33 -8.48
N LEU A 162 9.38 6.23 -9.10
CA LEU A 162 10.24 5.07 -9.37
C LEU A 162 11.37 5.41 -10.33
N ASP A 163 11.09 6.18 -11.38
CA ASP A 163 12.10 6.64 -12.34
C ASP A 163 13.11 7.62 -11.70
N ALA A 164 12.65 8.48 -10.78
CA ALA A 164 13.54 9.36 -10.00
C ALA A 164 14.44 8.54 -9.06
N ALA A 165 13.88 7.56 -8.36
CA ALA A 165 14.64 6.65 -7.50
C ALA A 165 15.72 5.89 -8.28
N ALA A 166 15.38 5.36 -9.45
CA ALA A 166 16.32 4.68 -10.33
C ALA A 166 17.47 5.61 -10.78
N ARG A 167 17.15 6.87 -11.15
CA ARG A 167 18.17 7.86 -11.50
C ARG A 167 19.08 8.22 -10.31
N ALA A 168 18.54 8.25 -9.10
CA ALA A 168 19.30 8.47 -7.86
C ALA A 168 20.09 7.23 -7.40
N GLY A 169 19.96 6.08 -8.07
CA GLY A 169 20.65 4.84 -7.70
C GLY A 169 20.01 4.13 -6.49
N VAL A 170 18.78 4.49 -6.11
CA VAL A 170 18.06 3.84 -5.00
C VAL A 170 17.49 2.49 -5.46
N ASN A 171 17.86 1.42 -4.78
CA ASN A 171 17.34 0.08 -5.03
C ASN A 171 15.95 -0.10 -4.42
N VAL A 172 14.92 0.28 -5.18
CA VAL A 172 13.52 0.15 -4.77
C VAL A 172 12.99 -1.24 -5.07
N VAL A 173 12.37 -1.85 -4.07
CA VAL A 173 11.61 -3.10 -4.18
C VAL A 173 10.14 -2.80 -3.85
N ARG A 174 9.25 -2.93 -4.82
CA ARG A 174 7.80 -2.70 -4.61
C ARG A 174 7.20 -3.90 -3.91
N THR A 175 6.42 -3.65 -2.87
CA THR A 175 5.80 -4.72 -2.08
C THR A 175 4.28 -4.62 -2.11
N TYR A 176 3.62 -5.75 -2.34
CA TYR A 176 2.19 -5.91 -2.18
C TYR A 176 1.92 -6.89 -1.04
N GLY A 177 0.99 -6.53 -0.20
CA GLY A 177 0.54 -7.28 0.97
C GLY A 177 -0.16 -6.37 1.96
N MET A 178 -0.62 -6.95 3.05
CA MET A 178 -1.47 -6.28 4.04
C MET A 178 -1.31 -6.93 5.42
N SER A 179 -2.08 -6.49 6.42
CA SER A 179 -2.03 -7.10 7.76
C SER A 179 -2.38 -8.58 7.72
N GLU A 180 -3.30 -8.96 6.85
CA GLU A 180 -3.81 -10.30 6.64
C GLU A 180 -2.78 -11.28 6.06
N THR A 181 -1.67 -10.76 5.52
CA THR A 181 -0.54 -11.54 4.98
C THR A 181 0.75 -11.32 5.76
N ALA A 182 0.65 -10.90 7.03
CA ALA A 182 1.80 -10.53 7.86
C ALA A 182 2.75 -9.54 7.16
N GLY A 183 2.21 -8.59 6.40
CA GLY A 183 2.95 -7.60 5.62
C GLY A 183 3.08 -7.94 4.14
N GLY A 184 4.10 -7.38 3.46
CA GLY A 184 4.35 -7.65 2.05
C GLY A 184 4.64 -9.12 1.78
N CYS A 185 3.92 -9.70 0.82
CA CYS A 185 4.07 -11.12 0.44
C CYS A 185 4.35 -11.31 -1.07
N VAL A 186 4.21 -10.25 -1.87
CA VAL A 186 4.56 -10.25 -3.32
C VAL A 186 5.49 -9.07 -3.57
N TYR A 187 6.69 -9.32 -4.08
CA TYR A 187 7.72 -8.31 -4.33
C TYR A 187 7.99 -8.16 -5.82
N ASP A 188 7.83 -6.93 -6.34
CA ASP A 188 7.90 -6.61 -7.77
C ASP A 188 7.00 -7.50 -8.65
N GLY A 189 5.84 -7.86 -8.11
CA GLY A 189 4.87 -8.74 -8.76
C GLY A 189 5.16 -10.24 -8.61
N VAL A 190 6.30 -10.62 -8.03
CA VAL A 190 6.67 -12.03 -7.83
C VAL A 190 6.39 -12.42 -6.38
N PRO A 191 5.60 -13.49 -6.12
CA PRO A 191 5.36 -14.00 -4.78
C PRO A 191 6.66 -14.33 -4.05
N LEU A 192 6.70 -14.07 -2.74
CA LEU A 192 7.77 -14.54 -1.87
C LEU A 192 7.72 -16.06 -1.74
N ASP A 193 8.80 -16.67 -1.30
CA ASP A 193 8.88 -18.13 -1.15
C ASP A 193 7.78 -18.65 -0.22
N GLY A 194 7.10 -19.72 -0.65
CA GLY A 194 5.94 -20.29 0.03
C GLY A 194 4.61 -19.55 -0.16
N VAL A 195 4.62 -18.32 -0.69
CA VAL A 195 3.39 -17.56 -0.97
C VAL A 195 2.77 -18.01 -2.29
N GLN A 196 1.46 -18.14 -2.29
CA GLN A 196 0.67 -18.49 -3.47
C GLN A 196 -0.23 -17.32 -3.85
N VAL A 197 -0.38 -17.10 -5.15
CA VAL A 197 -1.26 -16.07 -5.73
C VAL A 197 -2.20 -16.74 -6.72
N ARG A 198 -3.48 -16.43 -6.60
CA ARG A 198 -4.51 -16.82 -7.55
C ARG A 198 -5.35 -15.60 -7.89
N VAL A 199 -5.76 -15.49 -9.14
CA VAL A 199 -6.75 -14.50 -9.57
C VAL A 199 -8.03 -15.26 -9.92
N ASP A 200 -9.12 -14.95 -9.24
CA ASP A 200 -10.43 -15.59 -9.42
C ASP A 200 -11.07 -15.16 -10.75
N ALA A 201 -12.15 -15.83 -11.15
CA ALA A 201 -12.85 -15.55 -12.41
C ALA A 201 -13.42 -14.12 -12.49
N ASP A 202 -13.67 -13.48 -11.34
CA ASP A 202 -14.10 -12.07 -11.24
C ASP A 202 -12.93 -11.08 -11.16
N GLY A 203 -11.68 -11.56 -11.34
CA GLY A 203 -10.47 -10.76 -11.31
C GLY A 203 -9.93 -10.47 -9.90
N ARG A 204 -10.57 -10.98 -8.83
CA ARG A 204 -10.10 -10.76 -7.45
C ARG A 204 -8.85 -11.59 -7.15
N ILE A 205 -7.92 -10.95 -6.46
CA ILE A 205 -6.70 -11.59 -5.99
C ILE A 205 -7.01 -12.40 -4.73
N ALA A 206 -6.62 -13.66 -4.73
CA ALA A 206 -6.56 -14.50 -3.55
C ALA A 206 -5.10 -14.85 -3.23
N LEU A 207 -4.74 -14.76 -1.95
CA LEU A 207 -3.40 -14.99 -1.43
C LEU A 207 -3.41 -16.22 -0.53
N GLY A 208 -2.39 -17.07 -0.64
CA GLY A 208 -2.22 -18.30 0.14
C GLY A 208 -0.80 -18.43 0.70
N GLY A 209 -0.62 -19.37 1.63
CA GLY A 209 0.70 -19.71 2.14
C GLY A 209 0.92 -19.39 3.62
N PRO A 210 2.17 -19.58 4.11
CA PRO A 210 2.48 -19.56 5.53
C PRO A 210 2.42 -18.17 6.17
N THR A 211 2.31 -17.09 5.38
CA THR A 211 2.26 -15.71 5.87
C THR A 211 0.86 -15.26 6.25
N LEU A 212 -0.18 -16.08 6.00
CA LEU A 212 -1.56 -15.71 6.24
C LEU A 212 -1.88 -15.55 7.72
N ALA A 213 -2.70 -14.55 8.02
CA ALA A 213 -3.41 -14.46 9.29
C ALA A 213 -4.35 -15.67 9.45
N LYS A 214 -4.60 -16.07 10.69
CA LYS A 214 -5.54 -17.15 11.02
C LYS A 214 -7.00 -16.78 10.76
N GLY A 215 -7.28 -15.48 10.65
CA GLY A 215 -8.57 -14.88 10.45
C GLY A 215 -8.67 -13.52 11.11
N TYR A 216 -9.87 -13.00 11.24
CA TYR A 216 -10.13 -11.76 11.97
C TYR A 216 -10.66 -12.02 13.38
N ARG A 217 -10.29 -11.18 14.33
CA ARG A 217 -10.85 -11.17 15.69
C ARG A 217 -12.37 -10.91 15.67
N ASN A 218 -12.81 -10.13 14.69
CA ASN A 218 -14.20 -9.78 14.40
C ASN A 218 -14.43 -9.91 12.89
N ALA A 219 -14.60 -11.16 12.43
CA ALA A 219 -14.76 -11.45 11.01
C ALA A 219 -15.96 -10.71 10.40
N PRO A 220 -15.80 -10.14 9.19
CA PRO A 220 -16.94 -9.61 8.44
C PRO A 220 -17.79 -10.73 7.85
N ASP A 221 -18.98 -10.40 7.36
CA ASP A 221 -19.80 -11.27 6.56
C ASP A 221 -19.94 -10.67 5.13
N PRO A 222 -19.49 -11.37 4.08
CA PRO A 222 -18.81 -12.67 4.09
C PRO A 222 -17.38 -12.63 4.65
N ASP A 223 -16.94 -13.74 5.24
CA ASP A 223 -15.57 -13.90 5.73
C ASP A 223 -14.60 -14.16 4.56
N PRO A 224 -13.57 -13.32 4.34
CA PRO A 224 -12.60 -13.53 3.25
C PRO A 224 -11.65 -14.73 3.48
N PHE A 225 -11.65 -15.33 4.66
CA PHE A 225 -10.90 -16.55 5.00
C PHE A 225 -11.76 -17.84 4.92
N VAL A 226 -12.96 -17.78 4.34
CA VAL A 226 -13.88 -18.92 4.26
C VAL A 226 -13.27 -20.15 3.55
N GLU A 227 -12.39 -19.93 2.59
CA GLU A 227 -11.63 -20.98 1.92
C GLU A 227 -10.36 -21.31 2.71
N PRO A 228 -10.20 -22.54 3.26
CA PRO A 228 -9.04 -22.88 4.07
C PRO A 228 -7.72 -22.67 3.33
N GLY A 229 -6.79 -21.96 3.95
CA GLY A 229 -5.45 -21.67 3.38
C GLY A 229 -5.44 -20.53 2.37
N TRP A 230 -6.56 -19.84 2.16
CA TRP A 230 -6.67 -18.70 1.26
C TRP A 230 -7.30 -17.48 1.95
N PHE A 231 -6.79 -16.33 1.60
CA PHE A 231 -7.38 -15.02 1.91
C PHE A 231 -7.79 -14.35 0.60
N ARG A 232 -9.09 -14.15 0.42
CA ARG A 232 -9.65 -13.47 -0.74
C ARG A 232 -9.67 -11.96 -0.51
N THR A 233 -8.82 -11.25 -1.22
CA THR A 233 -8.69 -9.80 -1.05
C THR A 233 -9.85 -9.04 -1.73
N ASP A 234 -9.94 -7.73 -1.48
CA ASP A 234 -10.78 -6.81 -2.26
C ASP A 234 -10.03 -6.17 -3.44
N ASP A 235 -8.81 -6.64 -3.72
CA ASP A 235 -7.99 -6.13 -4.81
C ASP A 235 -8.25 -6.94 -6.09
N ILE A 236 -8.28 -6.23 -7.22
CA ILE A 236 -8.36 -6.78 -8.57
C ILE A 236 -6.96 -6.80 -9.16
N GLY A 237 -6.63 -7.89 -9.85
CA GLY A 237 -5.33 -8.03 -10.50
C GLY A 237 -5.34 -8.98 -11.67
N VAL A 238 -4.19 -9.08 -12.32
CA VAL A 238 -3.89 -10.03 -13.38
C VAL A 238 -2.53 -10.65 -13.14
N VAL A 239 -2.38 -11.91 -13.49
CA VAL A 239 -1.09 -12.60 -13.51
C VAL A 239 -0.75 -12.83 -14.98
N ASP A 240 0.42 -12.40 -15.40
CA ASP A 240 0.88 -12.60 -16.78
C ASP A 240 1.47 -14.01 -17.00
N ASP A 241 1.84 -14.31 -18.24
CA ASP A 241 2.38 -15.62 -18.64
C ASP A 241 3.71 -15.97 -17.94
N SER A 242 4.40 -14.99 -17.38
CA SER A 242 5.61 -15.17 -16.56
C SER A 242 5.33 -15.37 -15.07
N GLY A 243 4.07 -15.32 -14.65
CA GLY A 243 3.64 -15.45 -13.26
C GLY A 243 3.74 -14.16 -12.44
N VAL A 244 3.94 -13.01 -13.10
CA VAL A 244 4.04 -11.71 -12.43
C VAL A 244 2.65 -11.13 -12.19
N LEU A 245 2.35 -10.85 -10.93
CA LEU A 245 1.11 -10.19 -10.51
C LEU A 245 1.17 -8.69 -10.77
N SER A 246 0.16 -8.17 -11.42
CA SER A 246 -0.14 -6.74 -11.52
C SER A 246 -1.44 -6.43 -10.79
N VAL A 247 -1.37 -5.60 -9.75
CA VAL A 247 -2.55 -5.12 -9.01
C VAL A 247 -3.15 -3.95 -9.77
N LEU A 248 -4.43 -4.06 -10.15
CA LEU A 248 -5.15 -3.05 -10.94
C LEU A 248 -5.96 -2.08 -10.07
N GLY A 249 -6.21 -2.41 -8.81
CA GLY A 249 -6.94 -1.57 -7.86
C GLY A 249 -7.88 -2.36 -6.96
N ARG A 250 -8.71 -1.64 -6.22
CA ARG A 250 -9.72 -2.24 -5.33
C ARG A 250 -11.07 -2.33 -6.02
N ILE A 251 -11.79 -3.41 -5.75
CA ILE A 251 -13.15 -3.60 -6.27
C ILE A 251 -14.11 -2.51 -5.80
N ASP A 252 -13.92 -2.01 -4.57
CA ASP A 252 -14.73 -0.93 -4.00
C ASP A 252 -14.54 0.42 -4.73
N ASP A 253 -13.39 0.60 -5.40
CA ASP A 253 -13.06 1.79 -6.18
C ASP A 253 -13.50 1.65 -7.65
N ALA A 254 -13.95 0.47 -8.07
CA ALA A 254 -14.32 0.18 -9.46
C ALA A 254 -15.49 1.06 -9.92
N ILE A 255 -15.36 1.63 -11.11
CA ILE A 255 -16.37 2.51 -11.71
C ILE A 255 -17.23 1.69 -12.69
N SER A 256 -18.51 1.57 -12.41
CA SER A 256 -19.46 0.90 -13.32
C SER A 256 -19.98 1.88 -14.36
N SER A 257 -19.37 1.90 -15.55
CA SER A 257 -19.71 2.86 -16.61
C SER A 257 -20.22 2.15 -17.85
N GLY A 258 -21.50 2.32 -18.16
CA GLY A 258 -22.14 1.73 -19.34
C GLY A 258 -22.11 0.21 -19.37
N GLY A 259 -22.20 -0.44 -18.20
CA GLY A 259 -22.14 -1.90 -18.06
C GLY A 259 -20.71 -2.49 -18.08
N LEU A 260 -19.69 -1.64 -18.16
CA LEU A 260 -18.28 -2.03 -18.09
C LEU A 260 -17.66 -1.58 -16.76
N THR A 261 -16.73 -2.36 -16.25
CA THR A 261 -15.97 -2.04 -15.04
C THR A 261 -14.67 -1.34 -15.41
N VAL A 262 -14.50 -0.10 -14.97
CA VAL A 262 -13.27 0.69 -15.15
C VAL A 262 -12.55 0.78 -13.81
N MET A 263 -11.32 0.28 -13.75
CA MET A 263 -10.45 0.43 -12.58
C MET A 263 -9.77 1.81 -12.60
N PRO A 264 -9.85 2.61 -11.53
CA PRO A 264 -9.24 3.94 -11.48
C PRO A 264 -7.73 3.96 -11.69
N GLN A 265 -7.02 3.02 -11.07
CA GLN A 265 -5.55 3.05 -11.04
C GLN A 265 -4.86 2.95 -12.40
N PRO A 266 -5.28 2.10 -13.35
CA PRO A 266 -4.74 2.12 -14.71
C PRO A 266 -4.96 3.47 -15.41
N VAL A 267 -6.11 4.11 -15.19
CA VAL A 267 -6.41 5.43 -15.78
C VAL A 267 -5.53 6.51 -15.14
N GLU A 268 -5.37 6.48 -13.81
CA GLU A 268 -4.47 7.36 -13.06
C GLU A 268 -3.02 7.19 -13.54
N ALA A 269 -2.57 5.94 -13.74
CA ALA A 269 -1.24 5.64 -14.25
C ALA A 269 -1.03 6.25 -15.65
N ALA A 270 -2.01 6.12 -16.55
CA ALA A 270 -1.97 6.75 -17.86
C ALA A 270 -1.93 8.28 -17.77
N LEU A 271 -2.81 8.90 -16.95
CA LEU A 271 -2.86 10.35 -16.77
C LEU A 271 -1.55 10.93 -16.23
N ARG A 272 -0.88 10.26 -15.27
CA ARG A 272 0.41 10.69 -14.71
C ARG A 272 1.57 10.68 -15.71
N THR A 273 1.41 10.04 -16.87
CA THR A 273 2.41 10.14 -17.96
C THR A 273 2.23 11.38 -18.82
N HIS A 274 1.17 12.16 -18.63
CA HIS A 274 0.96 13.41 -19.35
C HIS A 274 1.83 14.52 -18.75
N PRO A 275 2.63 15.29 -19.55
CA PRO A 275 3.60 16.25 -19.03
C PRO A 275 3.02 17.35 -18.12
N ALA A 276 1.76 17.73 -18.33
CA ALA A 276 1.09 18.76 -17.54
C ALA A 276 0.38 18.22 -16.29
N VAL A 277 0.49 16.93 -15.96
CA VAL A 277 -0.14 16.31 -14.80
C VAL A 277 0.92 15.96 -13.77
N ALA A 278 0.94 16.67 -12.64
CA ALA A 278 1.81 16.36 -11.50
C ALA A 278 1.24 15.18 -10.69
N ASP A 279 -0.07 15.20 -10.42
CA ASP A 279 -0.78 14.13 -9.74
C ASP A 279 -2.24 14.09 -10.19
N CYS A 280 -2.92 12.96 -9.95
CA CYS A 280 -4.32 12.79 -10.31
C CYS A 280 -5.00 11.72 -9.48
N ALA A 281 -6.32 11.81 -9.43
CA ALA A 281 -7.19 10.75 -8.93
C ALA A 281 -8.38 10.57 -9.86
N VAL A 282 -8.82 9.31 -10.02
CA VAL A 282 -9.94 8.92 -10.87
C VAL A 282 -11.02 8.27 -10.01
N PHE A 283 -12.28 8.61 -10.27
CA PHE A 283 -13.42 8.11 -9.51
C PHE A 283 -14.70 8.15 -10.36
N GLY A 284 -15.74 7.46 -9.89
CA GLY A 284 -17.05 7.46 -10.52
C GLY A 284 -17.93 8.59 -10.02
N LEU A 285 -18.59 9.32 -10.93
CA LEU A 285 -19.70 10.20 -10.62
C LEU A 285 -21.00 9.61 -11.18
N ALA A 286 -22.10 9.80 -10.48
CA ALA A 286 -23.41 9.35 -10.94
C ALA A 286 -23.74 9.89 -12.34
N ASP A 287 -24.29 9.02 -13.20
CA ASP A 287 -24.67 9.35 -14.57
C ASP A 287 -25.96 8.57 -14.93
N GLU A 288 -27.00 9.29 -15.35
CA GLU A 288 -28.31 8.68 -15.61
C GLU A 288 -28.28 7.62 -16.71
N ARG A 289 -27.40 7.76 -17.69
CA ARG A 289 -27.30 6.86 -18.86
C ARG A 289 -26.30 5.73 -18.64
N LEU A 290 -25.21 6.01 -17.94
CA LEU A 290 -24.08 5.08 -17.80
C LEU A 290 -24.04 4.38 -16.42
N GLY A 291 -24.93 4.77 -15.50
CA GLY A 291 -24.82 4.44 -14.08
C GLY A 291 -23.76 5.31 -13.40
N GLN A 292 -22.52 5.22 -13.85
CA GLN A 292 -21.44 6.13 -13.47
C GLN A 292 -20.67 6.61 -14.70
N ARG A 293 -20.18 7.85 -14.67
CA ARG A 293 -19.17 8.36 -15.60
C ARG A 293 -17.81 8.41 -14.93
N VAL A 294 -16.76 8.14 -15.68
CA VAL A 294 -15.37 8.28 -15.23
C VAL A 294 -15.05 9.77 -15.11
N ALA A 295 -14.68 10.21 -13.93
CA ALA A 295 -14.23 11.58 -13.64
C ALA A 295 -12.77 11.55 -13.16
N ALA A 296 -12.03 12.61 -13.49
CA ALA A 296 -10.66 12.80 -13.06
C ALA A 296 -10.50 14.14 -12.33
N VAL A 297 -9.75 14.14 -11.24
CA VAL A 297 -9.20 15.35 -10.64
C VAL A 297 -7.70 15.33 -10.90
N ILE A 298 -7.15 16.46 -11.34
CA ILE A 298 -5.72 16.61 -11.63
C ILE A 298 -5.10 17.75 -10.85
N VAL A 299 -3.83 17.57 -10.46
CA VAL A 299 -2.93 18.63 -10.03
C VAL A 299 -2.03 18.95 -11.21
N VAL A 300 -1.99 20.21 -11.61
CA VAL A 300 -1.19 20.63 -12.76
C VAL A 300 0.28 20.73 -12.40
N ALA A 301 1.15 20.27 -13.29
CA ALA A 301 2.59 20.35 -13.10
C ALA A 301 3.06 21.81 -13.13
N ASP A 302 4.05 22.13 -12.31
CA ASP A 302 4.61 23.50 -12.20
C ASP A 302 5.04 24.04 -13.56
N GLY A 303 4.65 25.29 -13.84
CA GLY A 303 4.97 25.98 -15.08
C GLY A 303 4.14 25.51 -16.29
N CYS A 304 3.22 24.58 -16.14
CA CYS A 304 2.34 24.11 -17.20
C CYS A 304 0.97 24.78 -17.15
N ALA A 305 0.32 24.90 -18.31
CA ALA A 305 -1.12 25.22 -18.38
C ALA A 305 -1.94 23.93 -18.14
N ALA A 306 -3.11 24.08 -17.52
CA ALA A 306 -4.04 22.96 -17.36
C ALA A 306 -4.42 22.36 -18.74
N PRO A 307 -4.28 21.05 -18.94
CA PRO A 307 -4.65 20.40 -20.20
C PRO A 307 -6.17 20.41 -20.37
N SER A 308 -6.64 20.40 -21.61
CA SER A 308 -8.06 20.23 -21.87
C SER A 308 -8.51 18.79 -21.58
N LEU A 309 -9.80 18.60 -21.28
CA LEU A 309 -10.38 17.26 -21.14
C LEU A 309 -10.15 16.42 -22.39
N GLU A 310 -10.27 17.01 -23.57
CA GLU A 310 -10.05 16.32 -24.85
C GLU A 310 -8.59 15.82 -24.98
N ALA A 311 -7.61 16.63 -24.60
CA ALA A 311 -6.20 16.23 -24.59
C ALA A 311 -5.94 15.06 -23.64
N LEU A 312 -6.49 15.09 -22.42
CA LEU A 312 -6.36 13.99 -21.46
C LEU A 312 -7.06 12.72 -21.95
N ARG A 313 -8.24 12.83 -22.55
CA ARG A 313 -8.94 11.70 -23.15
C ARG A 313 -8.12 11.05 -24.26
N ALA A 314 -7.61 11.86 -25.18
CA ALA A 314 -6.75 11.37 -26.26
C ALA A 314 -5.48 10.71 -25.71
N HIS A 315 -4.92 11.24 -24.63
CA HIS A 315 -3.73 10.67 -23.97
C HIS A 315 -4.01 9.29 -23.34
N VAL A 316 -5.10 9.15 -22.58
CA VAL A 316 -5.54 7.88 -21.97
C VAL A 316 -5.83 6.82 -23.04
N MET A 317 -6.51 7.21 -24.12
CA MET A 317 -6.85 6.30 -25.24
C MET A 317 -5.65 5.79 -26.05
N ARG A 318 -4.43 6.23 -25.76
CA ARG A 318 -3.21 5.64 -26.37
C ARG A 318 -2.91 4.25 -25.79
N THR A 319 -3.34 3.98 -24.56
CA THR A 319 -2.99 2.77 -23.83
C THR A 319 -4.19 2.03 -23.25
N LEU A 320 -5.33 2.69 -23.14
CA LEU A 320 -6.56 2.14 -22.57
C LEU A 320 -7.73 2.31 -23.53
N ASP A 321 -8.80 1.52 -23.31
CA ASP A 321 -10.04 1.63 -24.08
C ASP A 321 -10.72 2.98 -23.84
N HIS A 322 -11.53 3.43 -24.82
CA HIS A 322 -12.26 4.70 -24.77
C HIS A 322 -13.24 4.80 -23.59
N THR A 323 -13.70 3.68 -23.03
CA THR A 323 -14.58 3.63 -21.86
C THR A 323 -13.86 4.06 -20.59
N ALA A 324 -12.55 3.84 -20.52
CA ALA A 324 -11.70 4.27 -19.42
C ALA A 324 -11.35 5.77 -19.47
N ALA A 325 -11.53 6.42 -20.62
CA ALA A 325 -11.18 7.82 -20.78
C ALA A 325 -12.13 8.73 -19.99
N PRO A 326 -11.61 9.66 -19.13
CA PRO A 326 -12.43 10.54 -18.31
C PRO A 326 -13.44 11.32 -19.14
N ARG A 327 -14.67 11.45 -18.64
CA ARG A 327 -15.74 12.25 -19.24
C ARG A 327 -15.89 13.61 -18.57
N GLU A 328 -15.26 13.78 -17.44
CA GLU A 328 -15.24 15.00 -16.65
C GLU A 328 -13.86 15.18 -16.02
N MET A 329 -13.40 16.42 -15.90
CA MET A 329 -12.09 16.75 -15.32
C MET A 329 -12.23 18.00 -14.45
N HIS A 330 -11.59 17.96 -13.29
CA HIS A 330 -11.45 19.09 -12.37
C HIS A 330 -9.98 19.33 -12.08
N VAL A 331 -9.61 20.59 -11.88
CA VAL A 331 -8.26 20.99 -11.47
C VAL A 331 -8.30 21.40 -10.00
N VAL A 332 -7.32 20.90 -9.22
CA VAL A 332 -7.15 21.23 -7.80
C VAL A 332 -5.69 21.53 -7.51
N ASP A 333 -5.44 22.28 -6.44
CA ASP A 333 -4.05 22.57 -5.99
C ASP A 333 -3.39 21.34 -5.34
N ALA A 334 -4.19 20.49 -4.66
CA ALA A 334 -3.72 19.26 -4.04
C ALA A 334 -4.87 18.22 -3.95
N LEU A 335 -4.50 16.92 -3.98
CA LEU A 335 -5.46 15.85 -3.76
C LEU A 335 -5.81 15.73 -2.28
N PRO A 336 -7.08 15.52 -1.91
CA PRO A 336 -7.46 15.22 -0.52
C PRO A 336 -6.93 13.84 -0.13
N MET A 337 -6.25 13.76 1.04
CA MET A 337 -5.63 12.54 1.51
C MET A 337 -6.33 12.00 2.77
N ARG A 338 -6.42 10.68 2.87
CA ARG A 338 -6.91 9.95 4.04
C ARG A 338 -5.79 9.08 4.60
N GLY A 339 -5.32 9.40 5.82
CA GLY A 339 -4.18 8.69 6.41
C GLY A 339 -2.89 8.86 5.60
N ILE A 340 -1.95 7.94 5.77
CA ILE A 340 -0.64 8.02 5.12
C ILE A 340 -0.74 7.52 3.67
N GLY A 341 -0.62 8.43 2.70
CA GLY A 341 -0.45 8.09 1.28
C GLY A 341 -1.69 7.59 0.52
N LYS A 342 -2.91 7.72 1.07
CA LYS A 342 -4.15 7.29 0.40
C LYS A 342 -5.02 8.48 0.02
N VAL A 343 -5.45 8.54 -1.24
CA VAL A 343 -6.40 9.56 -1.73
C VAL A 343 -7.79 9.31 -1.13
N ASP A 344 -8.43 10.37 -0.60
CA ASP A 344 -9.83 10.33 -0.14
C ASP A 344 -10.79 10.56 -1.33
N ARG A 345 -11.15 9.46 -2.02
CA ARG A 345 -12.09 9.52 -3.15
C ARG A 345 -13.48 9.99 -2.75
N SER A 346 -13.90 9.73 -1.51
CA SER A 346 -15.19 10.23 -0.99
C SER A 346 -15.19 11.76 -0.86
N ALA A 347 -14.05 12.35 -0.46
CA ALA A 347 -13.91 13.80 -0.44
C ALA A 347 -13.94 14.38 -1.87
N LEU A 348 -13.32 13.71 -2.84
CA LEU A 348 -13.36 14.12 -4.25
C LEU A 348 -14.80 14.16 -4.80
N VAL A 349 -15.59 13.13 -4.56
CA VAL A 349 -17.00 13.08 -4.96
C VAL A 349 -17.78 14.24 -4.35
N ARG A 350 -17.54 14.57 -3.08
CA ARG A 350 -18.22 15.73 -2.42
C ARG A 350 -17.79 17.06 -3.01
N LEU A 351 -16.50 17.24 -3.31
CA LEU A 351 -15.97 18.48 -3.90
C LEU A 351 -16.54 18.74 -5.30
N THR A 352 -16.65 17.70 -6.12
CA THR A 352 -17.11 17.81 -7.50
C THR A 352 -18.64 17.79 -7.60
N GLY A 353 -19.35 17.07 -6.73
CA GLY A 353 -20.82 17.03 -6.69
C GLY A 353 -21.47 18.33 -6.23
N ASN A 354 -20.78 19.14 -5.40
CA ASN A 354 -21.26 20.46 -4.98
C ASN A 354 -21.00 21.58 -6.01
N SER A 355 -20.25 21.31 -7.08
CA SER A 355 -19.97 22.29 -8.15
C SER A 355 -21.09 22.37 -9.21
N LEU A 356 -22.18 21.60 -9.05
CA LEU A 356 -23.33 21.52 -9.94
C LEU A 356 -24.63 22.10 -9.33
N SER A 357 -24.53 22.89 -8.24
CA SER A 357 -25.67 23.65 -7.67
C SER A 357 -25.56 25.15 -7.94
#